data_93a24fc633565169c8c6d6c59995bdec
#
_entry.id   93a24fc633565169c8c6d6c59995bdec
#
_cell.length_a   1.000
_cell.length_b   1.000
_cell.length_c   1.000
_cell.angle_alpha   90.00
_cell.angle_beta   90.00
_cell.angle_gamma   90.00
#
_symmetry.space_group_name_H-M   'P 1'
#
loop_
_entity.id
_entity.type
_entity.pdbx_description
1 polymer ?
#
loop_
_entity_poly.entity_id
_entity_poly.type
_entity_poly.pdbx_seq_one_letter_code
_entity_poly.pdbx_strand_id
1 'polypeptide(L)'
;MIHCSARVLLLCSCLTAASCRSATPPGGSSGTLSASTATAAHASGWLNAFARGYFPGRSGQIFLVPREGEFLVDRNPLYAFMHGSPWSYDTHIPLLLYGPPFIKQTASTEAVTQQDVVPTLAALIGTAPPNSATGRVLQSVLAAATDPPRDVGLFVLDGTRADYFDTYKDVLPTLSRLRAAGAWFTNAHITSIPTLTAVGHANLGTGAEPRTHGLVVNYLFNRVTLEAQEAYDQLDPGELMALTLADVWNIQTNGAAVIIGQGGAIRALAGLVGHGACVINGRRVLAASYSIRDGGWETNPKCYAISDALKPLNASKYWKQAGGTWMGHDITNPTTFRHSAIFERFEGDALDAVLEQEPIGADDTTDLVLVNFKGPDYVGHAYGPASREIREELAELDHQVAEALRIIERKAGTNRFAVAITADHGMPAEPRPGGRHYLDDVVHLIDQRFSPSGGSIVQYFGDPANNEIYLDTARLRSLNMSVNDVAAYLKAAGLFAAVYTEDQIRAAQRDVH
;
A
#
# COMPACT_ATOMS: atom_id res chain seq x y z
N MET A 1 -14.31 -4.42 66.76
CA MET A 1 -15.42 -3.92 67.60
C MET A 1 -16.44 -3.29 66.68
N ILE A 2 -17.59 -3.95 66.68
CA ILE A 2 -18.98 -3.48 66.62
C ILE A 2 -19.46 -3.10 65.22
N HIS A 3 -20.15 -3.95 64.54
CA HIS A 3 -21.61 -4.33 64.52
C HIS A 3 -22.45 -3.29 63.82
N CYS A 4 -23.20 -3.61 62.81
CA CYS A 4 -24.49 -4.30 62.58
C CYS A 4 -25.43 -3.25 61.95
N SER A 5 -26.40 -3.45 61.12
CA SER A 5 -27.23 -4.52 60.64
C SER A 5 -28.18 -4.02 59.56
N ALA A 6 -28.68 -4.93 58.81
CA ALA A 6 -29.71 -4.84 57.79
C ALA A 6 -31.07 -4.26 58.25
N ARG A 7 -31.90 -3.80 57.28
CA ARG A 7 -33.33 -4.16 57.23
C ARG A 7 -33.97 -3.96 55.84
N VAL A 8 -34.59 -5.01 55.42
CA VAL A 8 -35.53 -5.24 54.34
C VAL A 8 -36.85 -4.54 54.62
N LEU A 9 -37.53 -4.01 53.61
CA LEU A 9 -39.01 -3.94 53.58
C LEU A 9 -39.54 -4.09 52.14
N LEU A 10 -40.24 -5.19 51.95
CA LEU A 10 -41.18 -5.46 50.86
C LEU A 10 -42.43 -4.61 51.05
N LEU A 11 -43.04 -4.13 49.96
CA LEU A 11 -44.49 -3.99 49.84
C LEU A 11 -44.96 -4.16 48.39
N CYS A 12 -45.97 -5.02 48.27
CA CYS A 12 -46.64 -5.52 47.07
C CYS A 12 -47.74 -4.63 46.52
N SER A 13 -48.07 -4.92 45.24
CA SER A 13 -49.39 -4.89 44.59
C SER A 13 -49.87 -3.56 43.98
N CYS A 14 -50.25 -3.50 42.71
CA CYS A 14 -51.44 -4.07 42.10
C CYS A 14 -51.42 -3.97 40.57
N LEU A 15 -51.98 -4.98 39.95
CA LEU A 15 -52.25 -5.12 38.52
C LEU A 15 -53.28 -4.09 38.02
N THR A 16 -53.04 -3.54 36.79
CA THR A 16 -54.14 -3.31 35.84
C THR A 16 -53.63 -3.63 34.43
N ALA A 17 -54.25 -4.58 33.78
CA ALA A 17 -54.03 -4.98 32.42
C ALA A 17 -54.71 -3.99 31.45
N ALA A 18 -53.92 -3.45 30.52
CA ALA A 18 -54.46 -2.79 29.35
C ALA A 18 -53.87 -3.50 28.11
N SER A 19 -54.73 -4.19 27.38
CA SER A 19 -54.44 -4.84 26.13
C SER A 19 -54.21 -3.82 25.02
N CYS A 20 -52.96 -3.70 24.53
CA CYS A 20 -52.67 -3.06 23.25
C CYS A 20 -52.35 -4.13 22.23
N ARG A 21 -53.15 -4.18 21.18
CA ARG A 21 -52.94 -5.02 19.99
C ARG A 21 -51.63 -4.58 19.30
N SER A 22 -50.69 -5.50 19.16
CA SER A 22 -49.51 -5.34 18.36
C SER A 22 -49.87 -5.44 16.87
N ALA A 23 -49.65 -4.36 16.13
CA ALA A 23 -49.59 -4.39 14.68
C ALA A 23 -48.21 -4.93 14.28
N THR A 24 -48.18 -6.04 13.57
CA THR A 24 -47.00 -6.63 12.92
C THR A 24 -46.59 -5.75 11.76
N PRO A 25 -45.32 -5.32 11.64
CA PRO A 25 -44.82 -4.73 10.40
C PRO A 25 -44.60 -5.82 9.35
N PRO A 26 -44.72 -5.49 8.05
CA PRO A 26 -44.51 -6.47 6.98
C PRO A 26 -43.07 -6.94 6.97
N GLY A 27 -42.88 -8.25 6.93
CA GLY A 27 -41.59 -8.91 6.89
C GLY A 27 -40.79 -8.53 5.65
N GLY A 28 -39.72 -7.76 5.87
CA GLY A 28 -38.62 -7.68 4.92
C GLY A 28 -37.79 -8.96 5.05
N SER A 29 -37.77 -9.78 4.01
CA SER A 29 -36.89 -10.94 3.91
C SER A 29 -35.44 -10.45 3.85
N SER A 30 -34.76 -10.36 4.97
CA SER A 30 -33.30 -10.37 4.99
C SER A 30 -32.85 -11.77 4.62
N GLY A 31 -32.60 -11.99 3.33
CA GLY A 31 -31.96 -13.20 2.85
C GLY A 31 -30.55 -13.28 3.41
N THR A 32 -30.36 -14.00 4.49
CA THR A 32 -29.04 -14.48 4.92
C THR A 32 -28.54 -15.40 3.82
N LEU A 33 -27.59 -14.90 3.01
CA LEU A 33 -26.81 -15.74 2.11
C LEU A 33 -26.21 -16.88 2.95
N SER A 34 -26.39 -18.13 2.53
CA SER A 34 -25.78 -19.26 3.22
C SER A 34 -24.25 -19.12 3.21
N ALA A 35 -23.57 -19.60 4.24
CA ALA A 35 -22.10 -19.51 4.33
C ALA A 35 -21.41 -20.05 3.06
N SER A 36 -22.00 -21.03 2.36
CA SER A 36 -21.48 -21.56 1.10
C SER A 36 -21.59 -20.59 -0.08
N THR A 37 -22.66 -19.79 -0.16
CA THR A 37 -22.83 -18.77 -1.21
C THR A 37 -21.92 -17.56 -0.99
N ALA A 38 -21.71 -17.15 0.26
CA ALA A 38 -20.74 -16.11 0.62
C ALA A 38 -19.30 -16.52 0.27
N THR A 39 -18.91 -17.76 0.58
CA THR A 39 -17.58 -18.31 0.25
C THR A 39 -17.38 -18.39 -1.28
N ALA A 40 -18.39 -18.80 -2.04
CA ALA A 40 -18.31 -18.85 -3.50
C ALA A 40 -18.20 -17.46 -4.15
N ALA A 41 -18.91 -16.46 -3.61
CA ALA A 41 -18.84 -15.08 -4.08
C ALA A 41 -17.46 -14.46 -3.78
N HIS A 42 -16.89 -14.70 -2.60
CA HIS A 42 -15.52 -14.28 -2.28
C HIS A 42 -14.49 -14.95 -3.20
N ALA A 43 -14.59 -16.26 -3.43
CA ALA A 43 -13.65 -16.99 -4.28
C ALA A 43 -13.61 -16.47 -5.72
N SER A 44 -14.75 -16.08 -6.30
CA SER A 44 -14.80 -15.47 -7.65
C SER A 44 -14.21 -14.06 -7.64
N GLY A 45 -14.44 -13.28 -6.60
CA GLY A 45 -13.86 -11.95 -6.42
C GLY A 45 -12.33 -11.99 -6.32
N TRP A 46 -11.78 -12.92 -5.54
CA TRP A 46 -10.33 -13.10 -5.42
C TRP A 46 -9.68 -13.57 -6.72
N LEU A 47 -10.31 -14.52 -7.42
CA LEU A 47 -9.82 -14.97 -8.72
C LEU A 47 -9.69 -13.80 -9.71
N ASN A 48 -10.70 -12.91 -9.77
CA ASN A 48 -10.64 -11.71 -10.59
C ASN A 48 -9.57 -10.72 -10.13
N ALA A 49 -9.35 -10.57 -8.82
CA ALA A 49 -8.30 -9.70 -8.27
C ALA A 49 -6.90 -10.22 -8.64
N PHE A 50 -6.65 -11.53 -8.56
CA PHE A 50 -5.42 -12.13 -9.07
C PHE A 50 -5.29 -11.99 -10.59
N ALA A 51 -6.38 -12.09 -11.34
CA ALA A 51 -6.36 -11.90 -12.79
C ALA A 51 -5.94 -10.48 -13.19
N ARG A 52 -6.29 -9.46 -12.39
CA ARG A 52 -5.78 -8.09 -12.55
C ARG A 52 -4.31 -7.97 -12.14
N GLY A 53 -3.88 -8.75 -11.14
CA GLY A 53 -2.51 -8.80 -10.65
C GLY A 53 -1.53 -9.58 -11.55
N TYR A 54 -2.04 -10.45 -12.41
CA TYR A 54 -1.22 -11.40 -13.18
C TYR A 54 -0.60 -10.79 -14.43
N PHE A 55 0.71 -11.01 -14.59
CA PHE A 55 1.46 -10.68 -15.81
C PHE A 55 2.21 -11.92 -16.35
N PRO A 56 1.99 -12.30 -17.62
CA PRO A 56 2.65 -13.47 -18.20
C PRO A 56 4.17 -13.42 -18.13
N GLY A 57 4.80 -14.49 -17.67
CA GLY A 57 6.25 -14.60 -17.55
C GLY A 57 6.86 -13.97 -16.28
N ARG A 58 6.13 -13.09 -15.59
CA ARG A 58 6.59 -12.48 -14.33
C ARG A 58 5.92 -13.13 -13.10
N SER A 59 4.63 -13.42 -13.17
CA SER A 59 3.87 -14.05 -12.07
C SER A 59 4.19 -15.54 -11.89
N GLY A 60 3.93 -16.07 -10.69
CA GLY A 60 4.11 -17.48 -10.34
C GLY A 60 3.10 -18.43 -11.01
N GLN A 61 3.18 -19.72 -10.66
CA GLN A 61 2.25 -20.75 -11.18
C GLN A 61 1.14 -21.11 -10.20
N ILE A 62 1.34 -20.86 -8.90
CA ILE A 62 0.33 -21.10 -7.86
C ILE A 62 0.15 -19.81 -7.06
N PHE A 63 -1.10 -19.50 -6.73
CA PHE A 63 -1.51 -18.30 -6.01
C PHE A 63 -2.28 -18.73 -4.76
N LEU A 64 -1.83 -18.25 -3.60
CA LEU A 64 -2.33 -18.63 -2.30
C LEU A 64 -3.16 -17.51 -1.69
N VAL A 65 -4.31 -17.87 -1.10
CA VAL A 65 -5.09 -16.97 -0.25
C VAL A 65 -5.03 -17.50 1.17
N PRO A 66 -4.31 -16.85 2.09
CA PRO A 66 -4.37 -17.20 3.51
C PRO A 66 -5.81 -17.06 4.02
N ARG A 67 -6.16 -17.78 5.08
CA ARG A 67 -7.45 -17.56 5.74
C ARG A 67 -7.50 -16.17 6.36
N GLU A 68 -8.71 -15.66 6.59
CA GLU A 68 -8.89 -14.36 7.22
C GLU A 68 -8.16 -14.28 8.57
N GLY A 69 -7.35 -13.23 8.74
CA GLY A 69 -6.49 -13.04 9.91
C GLY A 69 -5.26 -13.95 9.96
N GLU A 70 -4.97 -14.69 8.89
CA GLU A 70 -3.75 -15.47 8.74
C GLU A 70 -2.91 -14.88 7.60
N PHE A 71 -1.59 -15.10 7.61
CA PHE A 71 -0.69 -14.63 6.56
C PHE A 71 0.54 -15.51 6.39
N LEU A 72 1.18 -15.38 5.24
CA LEU A 72 2.48 -15.97 4.94
C LEU A 72 3.58 -15.06 5.48
N VAL A 73 4.62 -15.63 6.08
CA VAL A 73 5.68 -14.87 6.73
C VAL A 73 6.99 -15.67 6.70
N ASP A 74 8.11 -14.97 6.74
CA ASP A 74 9.40 -15.59 7.03
C ASP A 74 9.65 -15.66 8.56
N ARG A 75 10.85 -16.09 8.97
CA ARG A 75 11.21 -16.18 10.39
C ARG A 75 11.94 -14.94 10.92
N ASN A 76 12.01 -13.87 10.11
CA ASN A 76 12.64 -12.63 10.52
C ASN A 76 11.68 -11.86 11.47
N PRO A 77 12.08 -11.57 12.71
CA PRO A 77 11.21 -10.87 13.67
C PRO A 77 10.86 -9.44 13.28
N LEU A 78 11.62 -8.79 12.40
CA LEU A 78 11.31 -7.47 11.86
C LEU A 78 10.20 -7.50 10.81
N TYR A 79 9.75 -8.69 10.41
CA TYR A 79 8.63 -8.92 9.50
C TYR A 79 7.62 -9.89 10.12
N ALA A 80 7.32 -9.69 11.42
CA ALA A 80 6.39 -10.54 12.18
C ALA A 80 4.94 -10.45 11.72
N PHE A 81 4.58 -9.35 11.06
CA PHE A 81 3.27 -9.12 10.42
C PHE A 81 3.47 -8.90 8.92
N MET A 82 2.58 -9.46 8.10
CA MET A 82 2.76 -9.45 6.66
C MET A 82 1.43 -9.28 5.93
N HIS A 83 1.35 -8.26 5.08
CA HIS A 83 0.24 -7.98 4.16
C HIS A 83 0.31 -8.88 2.90
N GLY A 84 -0.40 -8.56 1.83
CA GLY A 84 -0.37 -9.29 0.54
C GLY A 84 -1.68 -9.99 0.21
N SER A 85 -2.64 -10.04 1.14
CA SER A 85 -3.88 -10.79 1.03
C SER A 85 -5.01 -10.00 0.36
N PRO A 86 -6.09 -10.67 -0.09
CA PRO A 86 -7.28 -9.99 -0.60
C PRO A 86 -8.26 -9.52 0.49
N TRP A 87 -7.90 -9.68 1.77
CA TRP A 87 -8.77 -9.31 2.87
C TRP A 87 -8.86 -7.80 3.07
N SER A 88 -9.94 -7.33 3.67
CA SER A 88 -10.22 -5.90 3.80
C SER A 88 -9.17 -5.13 4.60
N TYR A 89 -8.49 -5.77 5.54
CA TYR A 89 -7.41 -5.14 6.30
C TYR A 89 -6.17 -4.82 5.46
N ASP A 90 -5.98 -5.49 4.30
CA ASP A 90 -4.92 -5.22 3.33
C ASP A 90 -5.42 -4.38 2.14
N THR A 91 -6.72 -4.46 1.82
CA THR A 91 -7.28 -3.86 0.59
C THR A 91 -8.08 -2.58 0.82
N HIS A 92 -8.63 -2.33 2.03
CA HIS A 92 -9.35 -1.10 2.35
C HIS A 92 -8.38 -0.03 2.82
N ILE A 93 -8.12 0.94 1.96
CA ILE A 93 -7.13 1.99 2.13
C ILE A 93 -7.78 3.36 2.37
N PRO A 94 -7.10 4.33 3.01
CA PRO A 94 -7.55 5.69 3.02
C PRO A 94 -7.47 6.31 1.61
N LEU A 95 -8.43 7.17 1.26
CA LEU A 95 -8.30 8.09 0.14
C LEU A 95 -8.90 9.44 0.52
N LEU A 96 -8.04 10.42 0.57
CA LEU A 96 -8.32 11.80 0.91
C LEU A 96 -7.76 12.72 -0.17
N LEU A 97 -8.60 13.61 -0.71
CA LEU A 97 -8.16 14.70 -1.58
C LEU A 97 -8.38 16.02 -0.83
N TYR A 98 -7.38 16.89 -0.83
CA TYR A 98 -7.46 18.21 -0.21
C TYR A 98 -6.82 19.28 -1.11
N GLY A 99 -7.38 20.45 -1.12
CA GLY A 99 -6.85 21.59 -1.89
C GLY A 99 -7.94 22.59 -2.27
N PRO A 100 -8.36 23.50 -1.36
CA PRO A 100 -9.27 24.58 -1.75
C PRO A 100 -8.53 25.54 -2.68
N PRO A 101 -9.14 26.02 -3.77
CA PRO A 101 -10.53 25.83 -4.23
C PRO A 101 -10.73 24.68 -5.24
N PHE A 102 -9.78 23.78 -5.39
CA PHE A 102 -9.76 22.73 -6.43
C PHE A 102 -10.61 21.52 -6.05
N ILE A 103 -10.68 21.21 -4.75
CA ILE A 103 -11.35 20.03 -4.19
C ILE A 103 -12.52 20.48 -3.32
N LYS A 104 -13.70 19.89 -3.57
CA LYS A 104 -14.90 20.10 -2.77
C LYS A 104 -14.80 19.34 -1.46
N GLN A 105 -15.17 19.99 -0.36
CA GLN A 105 -15.34 19.30 0.93
C GLN A 105 -16.52 18.34 0.86
N THR A 106 -16.27 17.05 1.06
CA THR A 106 -17.31 16.02 1.06
C THR A 106 -16.84 14.73 1.73
N ALA A 107 -17.78 13.95 2.27
CA ALA A 107 -17.57 12.56 2.63
C ALA A 107 -18.35 11.69 1.64
N SER A 108 -17.65 10.87 0.87
CA SER A 108 -18.23 10.04 -0.19
C SER A 108 -18.19 8.56 0.19
N THR A 109 -19.30 7.87 -0.06
CA THR A 109 -19.41 6.40 0.03
C THR A 109 -19.22 5.73 -1.34
N GLU A 110 -18.92 6.51 -2.37
CA GLU A 110 -18.63 6.02 -3.71
C GLU A 110 -17.46 5.03 -3.68
N ALA A 111 -17.63 3.89 -4.36
CA ALA A 111 -16.55 2.93 -4.51
C ALA A 111 -15.48 3.50 -5.45
N VAL A 112 -14.27 3.61 -4.94
CA VAL A 112 -13.10 4.15 -5.64
C VAL A 112 -11.90 3.23 -5.48
N THR A 113 -10.94 3.35 -6.38
CA THR A 113 -9.75 2.49 -6.44
C THR A 113 -8.47 3.32 -6.51
N GLN A 114 -7.32 2.69 -6.31
CA GLN A 114 -6.01 3.33 -6.52
C GLN A 114 -5.87 3.91 -7.92
N GLN A 115 -6.41 3.21 -8.92
CA GLN A 115 -6.35 3.60 -10.32
C GLN A 115 -7.05 4.93 -10.61
N ASP A 116 -8.03 5.34 -9.79
CA ASP A 116 -8.79 6.58 -9.95
C ASP A 116 -7.99 7.84 -9.55
N VAL A 117 -6.91 7.67 -8.78
CA VAL A 117 -6.09 8.78 -8.25
C VAL A 117 -5.44 9.55 -9.40
N VAL A 118 -4.67 8.87 -10.25
CA VAL A 118 -3.91 9.51 -11.33
C VAL A 118 -4.80 10.20 -12.36
N PRO A 119 -5.88 9.62 -12.88
CA PRO A 119 -6.80 10.34 -13.76
C PRO A 119 -7.38 11.62 -13.12
N THR A 120 -7.64 11.57 -11.80
CA THR A 120 -8.16 12.73 -11.06
C THR A 120 -7.10 13.82 -10.92
N LEU A 121 -5.85 13.47 -10.58
CA LEU A 121 -4.74 14.43 -10.53
C LEU A 121 -4.41 14.99 -11.92
N ALA A 122 -4.44 14.17 -12.97
CA ALA A 122 -4.27 14.61 -14.35
C ALA A 122 -5.31 15.67 -14.74
N ALA A 123 -6.58 15.45 -14.39
CA ALA A 123 -7.65 16.42 -14.61
C ALA A 123 -7.42 17.75 -13.85
N LEU A 124 -6.87 17.69 -12.63
CA LEU A 124 -6.53 18.89 -11.85
C LEU A 124 -5.46 19.75 -12.50
N ILE A 125 -4.47 19.14 -13.12
CA ILE A 125 -3.35 19.86 -13.76
C ILE A 125 -3.61 20.14 -15.25
N GLY A 126 -4.77 19.75 -15.77
CA GLY A 126 -5.16 20.02 -17.16
C GLY A 126 -4.44 19.15 -18.20
N THR A 127 -4.04 17.93 -17.84
CA THR A 127 -3.44 16.95 -18.76
C THR A 127 -4.32 15.72 -18.97
N ALA A 128 -4.07 14.98 -20.04
CA ALA A 128 -4.63 13.64 -20.20
C ALA A 128 -3.95 12.67 -19.19
N PRO A 129 -4.68 11.70 -18.64
CA PRO A 129 -4.05 10.66 -17.85
C PRO A 129 -3.09 9.81 -18.70
N PRO A 130 -2.18 9.04 -18.09
CA PRO A 130 -1.39 8.04 -18.81
C PRO A 130 -2.28 7.14 -19.67
N ASN A 131 -1.83 6.80 -20.88
CA ASN A 131 -2.63 6.07 -21.87
C ASN A 131 -3.03 4.65 -21.43
N SER A 132 -2.33 4.10 -20.46
CA SER A 132 -2.59 2.78 -19.84
C SER A 132 -3.48 2.86 -18.60
N ALA A 133 -3.84 4.06 -18.14
CA ALA A 133 -4.70 4.23 -16.97
C ALA A 133 -6.08 3.61 -17.22
N THR A 134 -6.54 2.83 -16.25
CA THR A 134 -7.86 2.16 -16.28
C THR A 134 -8.87 2.78 -15.33
N GLY A 135 -8.40 3.65 -14.42
CA GLY A 135 -9.22 4.39 -13.49
C GLY A 135 -9.99 5.53 -14.16
N ARG A 136 -10.91 6.12 -13.41
CA ARG A 136 -11.75 7.25 -13.84
C ARG A 136 -11.43 8.51 -13.05
N VAL A 137 -11.78 9.64 -13.63
CA VAL A 137 -11.72 10.92 -12.91
C VAL A 137 -12.85 10.98 -11.87
N LEU A 138 -12.52 11.32 -10.64
CA LEU A 138 -13.47 11.51 -9.55
C LEU A 138 -14.14 12.89 -9.65
N GLN A 139 -14.98 13.09 -10.68
CA GLN A 139 -15.61 14.38 -11.01
C GLN A 139 -16.47 14.93 -9.88
N SER A 140 -17.04 14.07 -9.05
CA SER A 140 -17.91 14.45 -7.93
C SER A 140 -17.22 15.39 -6.94
N VAL A 141 -15.89 15.27 -6.81
CA VAL A 141 -15.10 16.03 -5.82
C VAL A 141 -14.30 17.18 -6.42
N LEU A 142 -14.19 17.27 -7.75
CA LEU A 142 -13.50 18.38 -8.40
C LEU A 142 -14.36 19.65 -8.38
N ALA A 143 -13.77 20.77 -7.98
CA ALA A 143 -14.38 22.08 -8.08
C ALA A 143 -14.08 22.74 -9.44
N ALA A 144 -14.91 23.68 -9.85
CA ALA A 144 -14.68 24.47 -11.07
C ALA A 144 -13.67 25.60 -10.76
N ALA A 145 -12.39 25.27 -10.77
CA ALA A 145 -11.32 26.26 -10.67
C ALA A 145 -10.95 26.79 -12.07
N THR A 146 -10.56 28.06 -12.16
CA THR A 146 -10.17 28.71 -13.43
C THR A 146 -8.74 28.38 -13.82
N ASP A 147 -7.85 28.28 -12.82
CA ASP A 147 -6.43 28.00 -13.00
C ASP A 147 -6.07 26.70 -12.29
N PRO A 148 -5.09 25.95 -12.79
CA PRO A 148 -4.61 24.75 -12.09
C PRO A 148 -3.88 25.12 -10.80
N PRO A 149 -3.73 24.17 -9.84
CA PRO A 149 -2.86 24.36 -8.70
C PRO A 149 -1.39 24.55 -9.17
N ARG A 150 -0.60 25.28 -8.40
CA ARG A 150 0.85 25.43 -8.66
C ARG A 150 1.64 24.20 -8.20
N ASP A 151 1.14 23.50 -7.19
CA ASP A 151 1.71 22.24 -6.71
C ASP A 151 0.63 21.17 -6.55
N VAL A 152 0.96 19.95 -6.96
CA VAL A 152 0.14 18.76 -6.72
C VAL A 152 0.97 17.70 -6.00
N GLY A 153 0.53 17.35 -4.80
CA GLY A 153 1.10 16.27 -4.00
C GLY A 153 0.37 14.93 -4.22
N LEU A 154 1.14 13.84 -4.23
CA LEU A 154 0.64 12.49 -4.00
C LEU A 154 1.44 11.90 -2.84
N PHE A 155 0.83 11.81 -1.68
CA PHE A 155 1.43 11.30 -0.45
C PHE A 155 0.89 9.90 -0.19
N VAL A 156 1.76 8.92 -0.30
CA VAL A 156 1.44 7.51 -0.05
C VAL A 156 1.93 7.15 1.35
N LEU A 157 0.98 6.92 2.26
CA LEU A 157 1.21 6.48 3.62
C LEU A 157 1.31 4.95 3.61
N ASP A 158 2.50 4.43 3.39
CA ASP A 158 2.75 3.01 3.12
C ASP A 158 2.21 2.11 4.25
N GLY A 159 1.52 1.04 3.90
CA GLY A 159 0.96 0.09 4.87
C GLY A 159 -0.16 0.66 5.76
N THR A 160 -0.72 1.83 5.42
CA THR A 160 -1.69 2.52 6.27
C THR A 160 -3.11 2.06 5.98
N ARG A 161 -3.78 1.57 7.03
CA ARG A 161 -5.18 1.13 7.00
C ARG A 161 -6.13 2.33 7.02
N ALA A 162 -7.29 2.19 6.35
CA ALA A 162 -8.33 3.23 6.39
C ALA A 162 -8.86 3.50 7.82
N ASP A 163 -8.95 2.46 8.65
CA ASP A 163 -9.46 2.56 10.03
C ASP A 163 -8.49 3.24 11.02
N TYR A 164 -7.23 3.47 10.64
CA TYR A 164 -6.29 4.26 11.45
C TYR A 164 -6.77 5.70 11.66
N PHE A 165 -7.45 6.28 10.68
CA PHE A 165 -8.01 7.63 10.75
C PHE A 165 -9.12 7.79 11.80
N ASP A 166 -9.72 6.70 12.23
CA ASP A 166 -10.71 6.67 13.32
C ASP A 166 -10.08 6.16 14.62
N THR A 167 -9.27 5.09 14.55
CA THR A 167 -8.65 4.44 15.72
C THR A 167 -7.62 5.33 16.39
N TYR A 168 -6.82 6.06 15.61
CA TYR A 168 -5.70 6.88 16.07
C TYR A 168 -5.92 8.38 15.87
N LYS A 169 -7.17 8.81 15.71
CA LYS A 169 -7.54 10.22 15.44
C LYS A 169 -6.94 11.24 16.41
N ASP A 170 -6.66 10.83 17.62
CA ASP A 170 -6.12 11.67 18.69
C ASP A 170 -4.62 11.96 18.53
N VAL A 171 -3.91 11.18 17.73
CA VAL A 171 -2.51 11.44 17.33
C VAL A 171 -2.37 11.85 15.86
N LEU A 172 -3.49 12.00 15.14
CA LEU A 172 -3.56 12.41 13.73
C LEU A 172 -4.30 13.76 13.57
N PRO A 173 -3.91 14.83 14.26
CA PRO A 173 -4.63 16.11 14.20
C PRO A 173 -4.63 16.75 12.81
N THR A 174 -3.51 16.66 12.07
CA THR A 174 -3.39 17.22 10.71
C THR A 174 -4.24 16.43 9.73
N LEU A 175 -4.06 15.11 9.66
CA LEU A 175 -4.84 14.24 8.78
C LEU A 175 -6.34 14.30 9.10
N SER A 176 -6.72 14.43 10.38
CA SER A 176 -8.12 14.63 10.80
C SER A 176 -8.68 15.96 10.31
N ARG A 177 -7.92 17.05 10.37
CA ARG A 177 -8.28 18.36 9.83
C ARG A 177 -8.42 18.32 8.30
N LEU A 178 -7.49 17.71 7.60
CA LEU A 178 -7.55 17.56 6.14
C LEU A 178 -8.75 16.71 5.72
N ARG A 179 -9.03 15.59 6.42
CA ARG A 179 -10.21 14.75 6.21
C ARG A 179 -11.52 15.56 6.39
N ALA A 180 -11.58 16.42 7.39
CA ALA A 180 -12.75 17.23 7.64
C ALA A 180 -12.94 18.37 6.62
N ALA A 181 -11.87 18.87 6.01
CA ALA A 181 -11.89 20.00 5.08
C ALA A 181 -11.80 19.60 3.59
N GLY A 182 -11.45 18.36 3.28
CA GLY A 182 -11.29 17.83 1.94
C GLY A 182 -12.38 16.87 1.50
N ALA A 183 -12.08 16.07 0.50
CA ALA A 183 -12.91 14.98 0.01
C ALA A 183 -12.39 13.65 0.59
N TRP A 184 -13.15 13.04 1.47
CA TRP A 184 -12.85 11.74 2.07
C TRP A 184 -13.70 10.64 1.46
N PHE A 185 -13.06 9.57 0.99
CA PHE A 185 -13.74 8.39 0.47
C PHE A 185 -13.71 7.26 1.50
N THR A 186 -14.90 6.85 1.97
CA THR A 186 -15.03 5.78 2.97
C THR A 186 -14.99 4.38 2.37
N ASN A 187 -14.94 4.27 1.03
CA ASN A 187 -15.02 3.02 0.29
C ASN A 187 -13.95 2.97 -0.82
N ALA A 188 -12.69 3.20 -0.39
CA ALA A 188 -11.52 3.12 -1.28
C ALA A 188 -10.83 1.76 -1.15
N HIS A 189 -10.65 1.06 -2.29
CA HIS A 189 -10.13 -0.31 -2.27
C HIS A 189 -9.08 -0.56 -3.34
N ILE A 190 -8.18 -1.51 -3.02
CA ILE A 190 -7.28 -2.13 -3.98
C ILE A 190 -8.02 -3.25 -4.68
N THR A 191 -7.89 -3.32 -6.00
CA THR A 191 -8.62 -4.27 -6.84
C THR A 191 -7.75 -5.38 -7.42
N SER A 192 -6.43 -5.26 -7.32
CA SER A 192 -5.44 -6.26 -7.76
C SER A 192 -4.70 -6.90 -6.59
N ILE A 193 -4.35 -8.18 -6.70
CA ILE A 193 -3.62 -8.94 -5.70
C ILE A 193 -2.36 -9.53 -6.36
N PRO A 194 -1.24 -9.59 -5.62
CA PRO A 194 -1.02 -9.29 -4.20
C PRO A 194 -0.94 -7.79 -3.87
N THR A 195 -1.29 -7.43 -2.63
CA THR A 195 -1.23 -6.06 -2.08
C THR A 195 0.18 -5.78 -1.58
N LEU A 196 1.04 -5.27 -2.46
CA LEU A 196 2.48 -5.11 -2.26
C LEU A 196 2.94 -3.69 -2.57
N THR A 197 4.02 -3.25 -1.93
CA THR A 197 4.58 -1.91 -2.08
C THR A 197 4.86 -1.54 -3.54
N ALA A 198 5.66 -2.33 -4.28
CA ALA A 198 5.99 -2.03 -5.68
C ALA A 198 4.74 -1.99 -6.57
N VAL A 199 3.80 -2.90 -6.32
CA VAL A 199 2.53 -3.01 -7.05
C VAL A 199 1.62 -1.80 -6.78
N GLY A 200 1.39 -1.47 -5.51
CA GLY A 200 0.51 -0.37 -5.11
C GLY A 200 1.02 0.98 -5.60
N HIS A 201 2.33 1.24 -5.48
CA HIS A 201 2.93 2.48 -5.98
C HIS A 201 2.88 2.58 -7.52
N ALA A 202 3.10 1.47 -8.24
CA ALA A 202 2.91 1.45 -9.68
C ALA A 202 1.44 1.67 -10.09
N ASN A 203 0.47 1.09 -9.36
CA ASN A 203 -0.95 1.37 -9.54
C ASN A 203 -1.24 2.88 -9.38
N LEU A 204 -0.71 3.48 -8.30
CA LEU A 204 -0.91 4.89 -7.95
C LEU A 204 -0.23 5.85 -8.93
N GLY A 205 0.94 5.53 -9.46
CA GLY A 205 1.65 6.40 -10.39
C GLY A 205 1.18 6.30 -11.84
N THR A 206 0.75 5.10 -12.26
CA THR A 206 0.32 4.84 -13.65
C THR A 206 -1.20 4.94 -13.86
N GLY A 207 -2.01 4.77 -12.81
CA GLY A 207 -3.46 4.59 -12.91
C GLY A 207 -3.86 3.27 -13.57
N ALA A 208 -2.92 2.31 -13.72
CA ALA A 208 -3.13 1.02 -14.37
C ALA A 208 -3.07 -0.13 -13.35
N GLU A 209 -3.28 -1.36 -13.83
CA GLU A 209 -3.20 -2.59 -13.04
C GLU A 209 -1.92 -3.37 -13.38
N PRO A 210 -1.43 -4.28 -12.51
CA PRO A 210 -0.21 -5.08 -12.73
C PRO A 210 -0.18 -5.80 -14.08
N ARG A 211 -1.32 -6.31 -14.55
CA ARG A 211 -1.44 -6.93 -15.89
C ARG A 211 -1.04 -6.00 -17.05
N THR A 212 -0.95 -4.69 -16.79
CA THR A 212 -0.61 -3.65 -17.77
C THR A 212 0.76 -3.06 -17.49
N HIS A 213 1.03 -2.62 -16.24
CA HIS A 213 2.31 -1.98 -15.93
C HIS A 213 3.43 -2.97 -15.59
N GLY A 214 3.13 -4.27 -15.46
CA GLY A 214 4.12 -5.34 -15.35
C GLY A 214 4.73 -5.57 -13.97
N LEU A 215 4.49 -4.70 -12.98
CA LEU A 215 4.94 -4.88 -11.60
C LEU A 215 3.93 -5.76 -10.86
N VAL A 216 4.33 -7.00 -10.57
CA VAL A 216 3.45 -8.02 -9.96
C VAL A 216 3.86 -8.38 -8.53
N VAL A 217 5.11 -8.09 -8.16
CA VAL A 217 5.74 -8.46 -6.88
C VAL A 217 6.82 -7.46 -6.49
N ASN A 218 7.30 -7.51 -5.23
CA ASN A 218 8.42 -6.71 -4.75
C ASN A 218 9.79 -7.24 -5.24
N TYR A 219 9.89 -8.55 -5.52
CA TYR A 219 11.10 -9.20 -6.03
C TYR A 219 10.75 -10.01 -7.28
N LEU A 220 11.18 -9.54 -8.43
CA LEU A 220 10.94 -10.20 -9.72
C LEU A 220 11.86 -11.41 -9.87
N PHE A 221 11.27 -12.58 -10.08
CA PHE A 221 12.02 -13.82 -10.27
C PHE A 221 12.35 -14.05 -11.75
N ASN A 222 13.64 -14.12 -12.05
CA ASN A 222 14.13 -14.45 -13.39
C ASN A 222 14.21 -15.98 -13.56
N ARG A 223 13.34 -16.52 -14.41
CA ARG A 223 13.24 -17.96 -14.65
C ARG A 223 14.43 -18.55 -15.43
N VAL A 224 15.30 -17.72 -16.00
CA VAL A 224 16.50 -18.16 -16.74
C VAL A 224 17.70 -18.24 -15.81
N THR A 225 17.93 -17.16 -15.03
CA THR A 225 19.05 -17.12 -14.06
C THR A 225 18.71 -17.78 -12.74
N LEU A 226 17.42 -18.01 -12.44
CA LEU A 226 16.89 -18.52 -11.18
C LEU A 226 17.19 -17.61 -9.98
N GLU A 227 17.32 -16.32 -10.24
CA GLU A 227 17.59 -15.29 -9.24
C GLU A 227 16.38 -14.37 -9.10
N ALA A 228 16.14 -13.87 -7.89
CA ALA A 228 15.17 -12.84 -7.62
C ALA A 228 15.88 -11.51 -7.39
N GLN A 229 15.37 -10.45 -7.99
CA GLN A 229 15.89 -9.10 -7.87
C GLN A 229 14.79 -8.17 -7.36
N GLU A 230 15.12 -7.26 -6.43
CA GLU A 230 14.18 -6.26 -5.96
C GLU A 230 13.69 -5.40 -7.12
N ALA A 231 12.39 -5.15 -7.16
CA ALA A 231 11.78 -4.28 -8.15
C ALA A 231 12.45 -2.90 -8.11
N TYR A 232 12.84 -2.40 -9.29
CA TYR A 232 13.57 -1.15 -9.45
C TYR A 232 14.95 -1.12 -8.75
N ASP A 233 15.64 -2.26 -8.64
CA ASP A 233 16.99 -2.26 -8.07
C ASP A 233 17.84 -1.12 -8.65
N GLN A 234 18.59 -0.43 -7.78
CA GLN A 234 19.34 0.79 -8.14
C GLN A 234 18.46 1.91 -8.72
N LEU A 235 17.20 1.94 -8.36
CA LEU A 235 16.19 2.87 -8.89
C LEU A 235 16.11 2.86 -10.44
N ASP A 236 16.24 1.67 -11.05
CA ASP A 236 16.10 1.50 -12.49
C ASP A 236 14.61 1.30 -12.85
N PRO A 237 13.99 2.23 -13.59
CA PRO A 237 12.57 2.13 -13.95
C PRO A 237 12.29 1.16 -15.09
N GLY A 238 13.28 0.48 -15.65
CA GLY A 238 13.16 -0.35 -16.86
C GLY A 238 12.15 -1.50 -16.77
N GLU A 239 11.74 -1.89 -15.56
CA GLU A 239 10.72 -2.93 -15.34
C GLU A 239 9.29 -2.41 -15.45
N LEU A 240 9.08 -1.11 -15.32
CA LEU A 240 7.77 -0.46 -15.44
C LEU A 240 7.39 -0.33 -16.92
N MET A 241 6.30 -0.98 -17.32
CA MET A 241 5.87 -1.06 -18.72
C MET A 241 4.80 -0.01 -19.09
N ALA A 242 4.48 0.91 -18.20
CA ALA A 242 3.49 1.95 -18.38
C ALA A 242 4.05 3.31 -17.94
N LEU A 243 3.67 4.37 -18.63
CA LEU A 243 4.01 5.73 -18.20
C LEU A 243 3.24 6.09 -16.92
N THR A 244 3.90 6.86 -16.05
CA THR A 244 3.27 7.48 -14.87
C THR A 244 2.71 8.86 -15.20
N LEU A 245 1.97 9.45 -14.26
CA LEU A 245 1.57 10.86 -14.35
C LEU A 245 2.80 11.78 -14.47
N ALA A 246 3.85 11.49 -13.71
CA ALA A 246 5.11 12.24 -13.75
C ALA A 246 5.75 12.20 -15.14
N ASP A 247 5.77 11.04 -15.80
CA ASP A 247 6.27 10.92 -17.18
C ASP A 247 5.46 11.77 -18.14
N VAL A 248 4.12 11.63 -18.13
CA VAL A 248 3.23 12.37 -19.03
C VAL A 248 3.37 13.86 -18.82
N TRP A 249 3.42 14.32 -17.59
CA TRP A 249 3.55 15.72 -17.25
C TRP A 249 4.92 16.29 -17.61
N ASN A 250 5.99 15.52 -17.36
CA ASN A 250 7.35 15.89 -17.78
C ASN A 250 7.46 16.04 -19.31
N ILE A 251 6.81 15.14 -20.06
CA ILE A 251 6.73 15.23 -21.53
C ILE A 251 5.94 16.47 -21.96
N GLN A 252 4.74 16.67 -21.42
CA GLN A 252 3.85 17.75 -21.82
C GLN A 252 4.44 19.13 -21.54
N THR A 253 5.09 19.30 -20.39
CA THR A 253 5.73 20.56 -19.99
C THR A 253 7.12 20.74 -20.63
N ASN A 254 7.57 19.77 -21.43
CA ASN A 254 8.92 19.70 -21.95
C ASN A 254 9.96 19.87 -20.82
N GLY A 255 9.67 19.29 -19.63
CA GLY A 255 10.46 19.32 -18.42
C GLY A 255 10.57 20.68 -17.75
N ALA A 256 9.61 21.58 -17.95
CA ALA A 256 9.54 22.84 -17.19
C ALA A 256 9.11 22.58 -15.74
N ALA A 257 8.22 21.61 -15.52
CA ALA A 257 7.77 21.26 -14.18
C ALA A 257 8.91 20.72 -13.29
N VAL A 258 8.92 21.14 -12.04
CA VAL A 258 9.72 20.50 -10.99
C VAL A 258 8.97 19.25 -10.52
N ILE A 259 9.61 18.09 -10.64
CA ILE A 259 9.04 16.83 -10.20
C ILE A 259 9.97 16.26 -9.12
N ILE A 260 9.44 16.10 -7.92
CA ILE A 260 10.14 15.58 -6.75
C ILE A 260 9.55 14.24 -6.38
N GLY A 261 10.40 13.22 -6.23
CA GLY A 261 10.07 11.94 -5.66
C GLY A 261 10.99 11.60 -4.50
N GLN A 262 10.43 11.22 -3.37
CA GLN A 262 11.18 10.78 -2.21
C GLN A 262 10.49 9.59 -1.55
N GLY A 263 11.26 8.62 -1.07
CA GLY A 263 10.70 7.48 -0.36
C GLY A 263 11.71 6.66 0.42
N GLY A 264 11.22 5.94 1.41
CA GLY A 264 11.98 5.06 2.29
C GLY A 264 12.28 3.69 1.71
N ALA A 265 11.78 3.38 0.51
CA ALA A 265 12.05 2.14 -0.19
C ALA A 265 12.17 2.37 -1.70
N ILE A 266 13.24 1.83 -2.28
CA ILE A 266 13.52 1.96 -3.72
C ILE A 266 12.38 1.40 -4.58
N ARG A 267 11.77 0.29 -4.15
CA ARG A 267 10.66 -0.39 -4.83
C ARG A 267 9.34 0.40 -4.85
N ALA A 268 9.20 1.45 -4.02
CA ALA A 268 8.07 2.35 -4.04
C ALA A 268 8.24 3.46 -5.07
N LEU A 269 9.44 4.00 -5.18
CA LEU A 269 9.65 5.33 -5.73
C LEU A 269 9.51 5.38 -7.26
N ALA A 270 10.14 4.48 -8.02
CA ALA A 270 10.06 4.51 -9.48
C ALA A 270 8.63 4.31 -10.00
N GLY A 271 7.79 3.55 -9.26
CA GLY A 271 6.37 3.41 -9.56
C GLY A 271 5.59 4.74 -9.54
N LEU A 272 6.05 5.73 -8.75
CA LEU A 272 5.46 7.06 -8.69
C LEU A 272 6.06 8.02 -9.70
N VAL A 273 7.41 8.14 -9.72
CA VAL A 273 8.12 9.14 -10.52
C VAL A 273 8.33 8.74 -11.98
N GLY A 274 8.08 7.45 -12.30
CA GLY A 274 8.21 6.94 -13.67
C GLY A 274 9.66 6.87 -14.14
N HIS A 275 9.87 7.16 -15.42
CA HIS A 275 11.12 6.91 -16.14
C HIS A 275 12.08 8.12 -16.16
N GLY A 276 11.63 9.29 -15.71
CA GLY A 276 12.47 10.48 -15.63
C GLY A 276 13.19 10.82 -16.93
N ALA A 277 14.48 11.16 -16.84
CA ALA A 277 15.31 11.48 -18.00
C ALA A 277 15.58 10.30 -18.94
N CYS A 278 15.27 9.05 -18.52
CA CYS A 278 15.36 7.89 -19.40
C CYS A 278 14.31 7.91 -20.52
N VAL A 279 13.22 8.65 -20.35
CA VAL A 279 12.21 8.89 -21.39
C VAL A 279 12.42 10.22 -22.10
N ILE A 280 12.78 11.27 -21.34
CA ILE A 280 13.04 12.61 -21.92
C ILE A 280 14.47 13.03 -21.62
N ASN A 281 15.28 13.04 -22.65
CA ASN A 281 16.67 13.41 -22.53
C ASN A 281 16.83 14.84 -21.99
N GLY A 282 17.68 15.00 -20.97
CA GLY A 282 18.11 16.29 -20.43
C GLY A 282 17.18 16.93 -19.40
N ARG A 283 16.13 16.22 -18.89
CA ARG A 283 15.19 16.79 -17.90
C ARG A 283 15.35 16.21 -16.50
N ARG A 284 15.30 17.09 -15.50
CA ARG A 284 15.48 16.74 -14.10
C ARG A 284 14.17 16.32 -13.46
N VAL A 285 14.00 15.01 -13.26
CA VAL A 285 13.15 14.51 -12.19
C VAL A 285 14.06 14.26 -10.99
N LEU A 286 13.74 14.87 -9.86
CA LEU A 286 14.47 14.68 -8.61
C LEU A 286 13.89 13.45 -7.93
N ALA A 287 14.68 12.40 -7.78
CA ALA A 287 14.23 11.17 -7.12
C ALA A 287 15.32 10.61 -6.24
N ALA A 288 14.99 10.36 -4.97
CA ALA A 288 15.91 9.77 -4.01
C ALA A 288 15.20 8.79 -3.08
N SER A 289 15.83 7.65 -2.84
CA SER A 289 15.36 6.64 -1.88
C SER A 289 16.39 6.42 -0.78
N TYR A 290 15.91 6.03 0.41
CA TYR A 290 16.79 5.69 1.51
C TYR A 290 17.52 4.36 1.25
N SER A 291 18.85 4.37 1.40
CA SER A 291 19.71 3.18 1.27
C SER A 291 19.98 2.54 2.63
N ILE A 292 19.57 1.29 2.79
CA ILE A 292 19.90 0.50 3.99
C ILE A 292 21.36 0.08 4.06
N ARG A 293 22.09 0.16 2.92
CA ARG A 293 23.53 -0.16 2.88
C ARG A 293 24.37 0.92 3.52
N ASP A 294 24.05 2.18 3.17
CA ASP A 294 24.88 3.33 3.53
C ASP A 294 24.25 4.20 4.62
N GLY A 295 22.95 4.01 4.90
CA GLY A 295 22.20 4.85 5.84
C GLY A 295 22.03 6.29 5.33
N GLY A 296 21.99 6.47 4.02
CA GLY A 296 21.85 7.73 3.32
C GLY A 296 20.89 7.65 2.15
N TRP A 297 21.00 8.57 1.21
CA TRP A 297 20.11 8.69 0.05
C TRP A 297 20.79 8.23 -1.24
N GLU A 298 20.09 7.42 -2.04
CA GLU A 298 20.54 6.91 -3.33
C GLU A 298 19.59 7.30 -4.45
N THR A 299 20.11 7.38 -5.67
CA THR A 299 19.35 7.65 -6.91
C THR A 299 20.02 6.95 -8.10
N ASN A 300 19.28 6.83 -9.20
CA ASN A 300 19.85 6.42 -10.49
C ASN A 300 20.20 7.65 -11.34
N PRO A 301 21.48 8.03 -11.45
CA PRO A 301 21.88 9.26 -12.15
C PRO A 301 21.64 9.23 -13.66
N LYS A 302 21.31 8.07 -14.25
CA LYS A 302 20.92 7.96 -15.65
C LYS A 302 19.53 8.52 -15.89
N CYS A 303 18.59 8.26 -14.96
CA CYS A 303 17.18 8.62 -15.10
C CYS A 303 16.77 9.81 -14.24
N TYR A 304 17.45 10.04 -13.11
CA TYR A 304 17.05 11.04 -12.12
C TYR A 304 18.22 11.89 -11.66
N ALA A 305 17.92 13.02 -11.06
CA ALA A 305 18.86 13.81 -10.27
C ALA A 305 18.54 13.66 -8.78
N ILE A 306 19.52 13.95 -7.93
CA ILE A 306 19.34 14.06 -6.49
C ILE A 306 19.47 15.51 -6.06
N SER A 307 18.61 15.96 -5.14
CA SER A 307 18.74 17.31 -4.57
C SER A 307 19.98 17.42 -3.69
N ASP A 308 20.68 18.53 -3.81
CA ASP A 308 21.85 18.82 -2.96
C ASP A 308 21.48 18.95 -1.48
N ALA A 309 20.21 19.25 -1.18
CA ALA A 309 19.68 19.29 0.18
C ALA A 309 19.86 17.98 0.95
N LEU A 310 19.89 16.84 0.26
CA LEU A 310 20.05 15.52 0.89
C LEU A 310 21.49 15.18 1.29
N LYS A 311 22.49 15.85 0.70
CA LYS A 311 23.91 15.55 0.94
C LYS A 311 24.34 15.59 2.42
N PRO A 312 23.90 16.56 3.25
CA PRO A 312 24.28 16.60 4.65
C PRO A 312 23.51 15.63 5.55
N LEU A 313 22.44 15.01 5.04
CA LEU A 313 21.54 14.17 5.82
C LEU A 313 22.02 12.72 5.81
N ASN A 314 22.20 12.19 7.00
CA ASN A 314 22.65 10.82 7.23
C ASN A 314 21.93 10.22 8.43
N ALA A 315 21.29 9.07 8.26
CA ALA A 315 20.52 8.36 9.27
C ALA A 315 21.28 8.15 10.59
N SER A 316 22.62 7.94 10.53
CA SER A 316 23.42 7.72 11.72
C SER A 316 23.44 8.91 12.70
N LYS A 317 23.13 10.11 12.25
CA LYS A 317 22.98 11.27 13.13
C LYS A 317 21.70 11.16 13.95
N TYR A 318 20.62 10.68 13.35
CA TYR A 318 19.30 10.55 13.98
C TYR A 318 19.29 9.49 15.08
N TRP A 319 19.77 8.28 14.80
CA TRP A 319 19.82 7.26 15.87
C TRP A 319 20.80 7.60 16.99
N LYS A 320 21.92 8.30 16.70
CA LYS A 320 22.83 8.79 17.74
C LYS A 320 22.17 9.86 18.61
N GLN A 321 21.43 10.81 18.01
CA GLN A 321 20.69 11.83 18.74
C GLN A 321 19.59 11.22 19.62
N ALA A 322 18.95 10.14 19.16
CA ALA A 322 17.99 9.36 19.93
C ALA A 322 18.62 8.46 21.02
N GLY A 323 19.95 8.52 21.20
CA GLY A 323 20.65 7.68 22.18
C GLY A 323 20.75 6.21 21.79
N GLY A 324 20.58 5.88 20.50
CA GLY A 324 20.67 4.53 19.95
C GLY A 324 19.45 3.64 20.19
N THR A 325 18.40 4.17 20.81
CA THR A 325 17.18 3.42 21.11
C THR A 325 15.91 4.22 20.84
N TRP A 326 14.85 3.52 20.47
CA TRP A 326 13.50 4.05 20.38
C TRP A 326 12.54 3.09 21.08
N MET A 327 11.80 3.58 22.07
CA MET A 327 10.87 2.79 22.91
C MET A 327 11.51 1.53 23.53
N GLY A 328 12.84 1.51 23.73
CA GLY A 328 13.60 0.37 24.21
C GLY A 328 14.15 -0.56 23.14
N HIS A 329 13.81 -0.33 21.87
CA HIS A 329 14.33 -1.07 20.72
C HIS A 329 15.66 -0.47 20.25
N ASP A 330 16.62 -1.33 19.90
CA ASP A 330 17.90 -0.91 19.31
C ASP A 330 17.68 -0.40 17.89
N ILE A 331 18.13 0.83 17.60
CA ILE A 331 18.05 1.48 16.29
C ILE A 331 19.44 1.90 15.77
N THR A 332 20.52 1.24 16.20
CA THR A 332 21.89 1.65 15.90
C THR A 332 22.41 1.25 14.52
N ASN A 333 21.61 0.62 13.69
CA ASN A 333 21.96 0.26 12.32
C ASN A 333 20.80 0.53 11.34
N PRO A 334 21.05 0.67 10.03
CA PRO A 334 20.03 1.04 9.05
C PRO A 334 18.82 0.10 9.02
N THR A 335 19.02 -1.19 9.27
CA THR A 335 17.95 -2.19 9.24
C THR A 335 16.97 -2.03 10.42
N THR A 336 17.47 -1.89 11.65
CA THR A 336 16.61 -1.69 12.81
C THR A 336 16.07 -0.25 12.88
N PHE A 337 16.86 0.72 12.44
CA PHE A 337 16.49 2.13 12.40
C PHE A 337 15.19 2.39 11.63
N ARG A 338 15.04 1.79 10.45
CA ARG A 338 13.85 1.99 9.61
C ARG A 338 12.54 1.47 10.23
N HIS A 339 12.62 0.65 11.29
CA HIS A 339 11.46 0.18 12.05
C HIS A 339 11.17 1.06 13.29
N SER A 340 11.30 2.37 13.13
CA SER A 340 11.11 3.34 14.22
C SER A 340 10.58 4.68 13.73
N ALA A 341 9.84 5.39 14.55
CA ALA A 341 9.38 6.76 14.25
C ALA A 341 10.55 7.77 14.09
N ILE A 342 11.76 7.40 14.52
CA ILE A 342 12.96 8.24 14.25
C ILE A 342 13.35 8.16 12.78
N PHE A 343 13.04 7.06 12.11
CA PHE A 343 13.19 6.95 10.66
C PHE A 343 12.19 7.83 9.92
N GLU A 344 10.92 7.82 10.32
CA GLU A 344 9.90 8.70 9.75
C GLU A 344 10.29 10.18 9.85
N ARG A 345 10.85 10.59 11.02
CA ARG A 345 11.44 11.93 11.19
C ARG A 345 12.57 12.20 10.22
N PHE A 346 13.46 11.22 10.01
CA PHE A 346 14.56 11.36 9.05
C PHE A 346 14.05 11.53 7.62
N GLU A 347 13.02 10.77 7.22
CA GLU A 347 12.39 10.91 5.90
C GLU A 347 11.73 12.28 5.75
N GLY A 348 10.98 12.73 6.75
CA GLY A 348 10.29 14.00 6.73
C GLY A 348 11.25 15.20 6.72
N ASP A 349 12.26 15.23 7.59
CA ASP A 349 13.30 16.26 7.58
C ASP A 349 14.04 16.33 6.23
N ALA A 350 14.22 15.18 5.58
CA ALA A 350 14.83 15.13 4.26
C ALA A 350 13.88 15.69 3.19
N LEU A 351 12.60 15.37 3.24
CA LEU A 351 11.59 15.94 2.35
C LEU A 351 11.53 17.47 2.53
N ASP A 352 11.47 17.94 3.75
CA ASP A 352 11.44 19.38 4.07
C ASP A 352 12.66 20.11 3.49
N ALA A 353 13.85 19.53 3.65
CA ALA A 353 15.08 20.13 3.10
C ALA A 353 15.02 20.22 1.56
N VAL A 354 14.48 19.19 0.88
CA VAL A 354 14.30 19.20 -0.57
C VAL A 354 13.26 20.24 -0.97
N LEU A 355 12.09 20.26 -0.34
CA LEU A 355 11.03 21.23 -0.60
C LEU A 355 11.48 22.68 -0.37
N GLU A 356 12.31 22.94 0.64
CA GLU A 356 12.88 24.27 0.89
C GLU A 356 13.85 24.70 -0.20
N GLN A 357 14.70 23.80 -0.65
CA GLN A 357 15.75 24.11 -1.62
C GLN A 357 15.22 24.23 -3.05
N GLU A 358 14.34 23.32 -3.47
CA GLU A 358 13.90 23.24 -4.86
C GLU A 358 12.83 24.31 -5.17
N PRO A 359 12.77 24.83 -6.41
CA PRO A 359 11.92 25.99 -6.75
C PRO A 359 10.46 25.59 -7.07
N ILE A 360 9.84 24.74 -6.23
CA ILE A 360 8.42 24.37 -6.38
C ILE A 360 7.53 25.62 -6.25
N GLY A 361 6.43 25.65 -7.00
CA GLY A 361 5.44 26.73 -6.97
C GLY A 361 5.96 28.09 -7.45
N ALA A 362 7.17 28.16 -8.05
CA ALA A 362 7.82 29.42 -8.42
C ALA A 362 7.21 30.07 -9.65
N ASP A 363 6.54 29.30 -10.52
CA ASP A 363 5.90 29.79 -11.74
C ASP A 363 4.47 29.23 -11.87
N ASP A 364 3.86 29.37 -13.06
CA ASP A 364 2.49 28.90 -13.31
C ASP A 364 2.43 27.46 -13.87
N THR A 365 3.58 26.79 -14.06
CA THR A 365 3.64 25.37 -14.39
C THR A 365 3.43 24.58 -13.11
N THR A 366 2.44 23.69 -13.08
CA THR A 366 2.20 22.87 -11.90
C THR A 366 3.39 21.95 -11.62
N ASP A 367 3.90 21.96 -10.40
CA ASP A 367 4.94 21.04 -9.93
C ASP A 367 4.34 19.80 -9.27
N LEU A 368 5.08 18.70 -9.23
CA LEU A 368 4.64 17.44 -8.64
C LEU A 368 5.52 17.04 -7.46
N VAL A 369 4.89 16.73 -6.32
CA VAL A 369 5.56 16.23 -5.12
C VAL A 369 5.00 14.82 -4.80
N LEU A 370 5.79 13.78 -5.07
CA LEU A 370 5.40 12.38 -5.01
C LEU A 370 6.16 11.69 -3.89
N VAL A 371 5.50 11.34 -2.80
CA VAL A 371 6.15 10.88 -1.57
C VAL A 371 5.63 9.52 -1.15
N ASN A 372 6.56 8.63 -0.79
CA ASN A 372 6.30 7.41 -0.05
C ASN A 372 6.77 7.62 1.40
N PHE A 373 5.85 7.78 2.33
CA PHE A 373 6.10 7.74 3.77
C PHE A 373 6.12 6.28 4.21
N LYS A 374 7.31 5.72 4.42
CA LYS A 374 7.50 4.27 4.60
C LYS A 374 7.42 3.79 6.06
N GLY A 375 7.48 4.70 7.02
CA GLY A 375 7.50 4.37 8.45
C GLY A 375 6.34 3.49 8.91
N PRO A 376 5.06 3.78 8.58
CA PRO A 376 3.94 2.96 9.05
C PRO A 376 4.02 1.50 8.62
N ASP A 377 4.51 1.21 7.41
CA ASP A 377 4.71 -0.15 6.94
C ASP A 377 5.82 -0.86 7.71
N TYR A 378 6.99 -0.25 7.85
CA TYR A 378 8.10 -0.87 8.57
C TYR A 378 7.77 -1.11 10.04
N VAL A 379 7.16 -0.15 10.72
CA VAL A 379 6.75 -0.30 12.12
C VAL A 379 5.60 -1.32 12.23
N GLY A 380 4.66 -1.29 11.29
CA GLY A 380 3.58 -2.27 11.18
C GLY A 380 4.08 -3.70 11.03
N HIS A 381 5.08 -3.93 10.18
CA HIS A 381 5.72 -5.25 10.02
C HIS A 381 6.34 -5.78 11.30
N ALA A 382 7.03 -4.94 12.05
CA ALA A 382 7.75 -5.38 13.25
C ALA A 382 6.83 -5.56 14.46
N TYR A 383 5.87 -4.65 14.65
CA TYR A 383 5.12 -4.54 15.91
C TYR A 383 3.62 -4.70 15.76
N GLY A 384 3.11 -4.67 14.53
CA GLY A 384 1.68 -4.84 14.23
C GLY A 384 0.84 -3.56 14.37
N PRO A 385 -0.38 -3.58 13.79
CA PRO A 385 -1.23 -2.40 13.63
C PRO A 385 -1.90 -1.89 14.92
N ALA A 386 -1.80 -2.65 16.03
CA ALA A 386 -2.38 -2.29 17.33
C ALA A 386 -1.33 -2.01 18.41
N SER A 387 -0.06 -1.87 18.02
CA SER A 387 1.05 -1.65 18.95
C SER A 387 1.13 -0.20 19.44
N ARG A 388 1.90 0.01 20.50
CA ARG A 388 2.24 1.38 20.94
C ARG A 388 3.23 2.02 19.96
N GLU A 389 4.03 1.21 19.33
CA GLU A 389 5.03 1.59 18.34
C GLU A 389 4.35 2.20 17.10
N ILE A 390 3.29 1.58 16.57
CA ILE A 390 2.54 2.16 15.44
C ILE A 390 1.85 3.47 15.82
N ARG A 391 1.42 3.61 17.07
CA ARG A 391 0.82 4.86 17.55
C ARG A 391 1.83 6.02 17.56
N GLU A 392 3.06 5.78 18.03
CA GLU A 392 4.15 6.78 18.01
C GLU A 392 4.57 7.09 16.58
N GLU A 393 4.63 6.08 15.72
CA GLU A 393 4.90 6.22 14.29
C GLU A 393 3.87 7.13 13.61
N LEU A 394 2.59 6.87 13.81
CA LEU A 394 1.51 7.66 13.21
C LEU A 394 1.48 9.12 13.72
N ALA A 395 1.89 9.35 14.96
CA ALA A 395 2.03 10.71 15.49
C ALA A 395 3.17 11.48 14.79
N GLU A 396 4.29 10.81 14.53
CA GLU A 396 5.42 11.40 13.79
C GLU A 396 5.04 11.63 12.33
N LEU A 397 4.39 10.65 11.68
CA LEU A 397 3.87 10.78 10.31
C LEU A 397 2.96 12.00 10.15
N ASP A 398 2.00 12.19 11.05
CA ASP A 398 1.09 13.35 11.01
C ASP A 398 1.84 14.68 11.11
N HIS A 399 2.89 14.71 11.94
CA HIS A 399 3.79 15.87 12.05
C HIS A 399 4.55 16.12 10.73
N GLN A 400 5.13 15.09 10.13
CA GLN A 400 5.90 15.24 8.89
C GLN A 400 5.00 15.64 7.70
N VAL A 401 3.78 15.09 7.61
CA VAL A 401 2.77 15.54 6.65
C VAL A 401 2.42 17.01 6.86
N ALA A 402 2.28 17.46 8.12
CA ALA A 402 2.00 18.86 8.42
C ALA A 402 3.11 19.81 7.96
N GLU A 403 4.37 19.47 8.22
CA GLU A 403 5.51 20.31 7.84
C GLU A 403 5.69 20.37 6.33
N ALA A 404 5.62 19.24 5.62
CA ALA A 404 5.67 19.21 4.16
C ALA A 404 4.57 20.09 3.52
N LEU A 405 3.32 19.96 3.98
CA LEU A 405 2.21 20.78 3.49
C LEU A 405 2.39 22.26 3.82
N ARG A 406 2.93 22.59 4.99
CA ARG A 406 3.23 23.98 5.36
C ARG A 406 4.26 24.61 4.40
N ILE A 407 5.29 23.87 4.00
CA ILE A 407 6.30 24.34 3.05
C ILE A 407 5.69 24.51 1.67
N ILE A 408 4.94 23.52 1.19
CA ILE A 408 4.25 23.57 -0.10
C ILE A 408 3.30 24.78 -0.16
N GLU A 409 2.44 24.98 0.85
CA GLU A 409 1.51 26.11 0.91
C GLU A 409 2.24 27.46 0.90
N ARG A 410 3.35 27.57 1.63
CA ARG A 410 4.14 28.79 1.68
C ARG A 410 4.78 29.11 0.32
N LYS A 411 5.24 28.11 -0.43
CA LYS A 411 5.93 28.28 -1.72
C LYS A 411 4.95 28.44 -2.89
N ALA A 412 3.94 27.60 -2.97
CA ALA A 412 2.91 27.72 -4.01
C ALA A 412 1.97 28.91 -3.80
N GLY A 413 1.79 29.33 -2.56
CA GLY A 413 0.82 30.31 -2.12
C GLY A 413 -0.43 29.67 -1.54
N THR A 414 -1.09 30.40 -0.64
CA THR A 414 -2.32 29.92 0.01
C THR A 414 -3.39 29.58 -1.02
N ASN A 415 -4.00 28.42 -0.90
CA ASN A 415 -5.01 27.89 -1.83
C ASN A 415 -4.52 27.69 -3.28
N ARG A 416 -3.23 27.45 -3.48
CA ARG A 416 -2.63 27.22 -4.82
C ARG A 416 -2.03 25.82 -4.94
N PHE A 417 -2.34 24.90 -4.04
CA PHE A 417 -1.91 23.49 -4.08
C PHE A 417 -3.07 22.54 -3.90
N ALA A 418 -2.90 21.30 -4.34
CA ALA A 418 -3.77 20.18 -4.03
C ALA A 418 -2.95 18.95 -3.65
N VAL A 419 -3.49 18.08 -2.80
CA VAL A 419 -2.83 16.84 -2.40
C VAL A 419 -3.81 15.68 -2.38
N ALA A 420 -3.37 14.54 -2.90
CA ALA A 420 -3.99 13.24 -2.67
C ALA A 420 -3.18 12.50 -1.59
N ILE A 421 -3.85 12.02 -0.57
CA ILE A 421 -3.27 11.22 0.52
C ILE A 421 -3.97 9.86 0.50
N THR A 422 -3.18 8.80 0.35
CA THR A 422 -3.69 7.43 0.24
C THR A 422 -2.67 6.43 0.77
N ALA A 423 -2.93 5.13 0.62
CA ALA A 423 -1.98 4.06 0.90
C ALA A 423 -1.86 3.12 -0.29
N ASP A 424 -0.74 2.43 -0.35
CA ASP A 424 -0.47 1.38 -1.34
C ASP A 424 -1.08 0.03 -0.93
N HIS A 425 -1.19 -0.25 0.37
CA HIS A 425 -1.90 -1.37 1.01
C HIS A 425 -2.16 -1.10 2.49
N GLY A 426 -2.83 -2.03 3.16
CA GLY A 426 -3.00 -2.01 4.61
C GLY A 426 -2.09 -3.01 5.32
N MET A 427 -2.50 -3.47 6.53
CA MET A 427 -1.71 -4.34 7.39
C MET A 427 -2.63 -5.26 8.22
N PRO A 428 -2.37 -6.58 8.31
CA PRO A 428 -3.18 -7.49 9.12
C PRO A 428 -2.94 -7.29 10.61
N ALA A 429 -3.95 -7.59 11.40
CA ALA A 429 -3.85 -7.65 12.87
C ALA A 429 -3.09 -8.90 13.33
N GLU A 430 -2.82 -8.99 14.65
CA GLU A 430 -2.24 -10.19 15.27
C GLU A 430 -3.07 -11.43 14.91
N PRO A 431 -2.46 -12.45 14.32
CA PRO A 431 -3.19 -13.65 13.92
C PRO A 431 -3.52 -14.52 15.17
N ARG A 432 -4.53 -15.33 15.03
CA ARG A 432 -4.78 -16.40 16.01
C ARG A 432 -3.57 -17.33 16.12
N PRO A 433 -3.40 -18.06 17.23
CA PRO A 433 -2.33 -19.05 17.36
C PRO A 433 -2.31 -20.03 16.17
N GLY A 434 -1.15 -20.18 15.52
CA GLY A 434 -0.98 -21.00 14.32
C GLY A 434 -1.38 -20.30 13.01
N GLY A 435 -1.75 -19.03 13.02
CA GLY A 435 -2.14 -18.27 11.81
C GLY A 435 -0.97 -17.63 11.05
N ARG A 436 0.27 -17.78 11.51
CA ARG A 436 1.49 -17.47 10.75
C ARG A 436 1.93 -18.71 10.00
N HIS A 437 1.90 -18.68 8.67
CA HIS A 437 2.37 -19.74 7.80
C HIS A 437 3.76 -19.37 7.27
N TYR A 438 4.77 -20.12 7.71
CA TYR A 438 6.14 -19.85 7.30
C TYR A 438 6.40 -20.37 5.89
N LEU A 439 7.08 -19.58 5.07
CA LEU A 439 7.37 -19.91 3.67
C LEU A 439 8.14 -21.22 3.54
N ASP A 440 9.17 -21.41 4.37
CA ASP A 440 9.98 -22.62 4.40
C ASP A 440 9.17 -23.89 4.76
N ASP A 441 8.19 -23.78 5.66
CA ASP A 441 7.30 -24.89 5.99
C ASP A 441 6.40 -25.26 4.80
N VAL A 442 5.91 -24.28 4.04
CA VAL A 442 5.10 -24.52 2.82
C VAL A 442 5.95 -25.19 1.73
N VAL A 443 7.18 -24.69 1.51
CA VAL A 443 8.13 -25.32 0.56
C VAL A 443 8.42 -26.76 0.98
N HIS A 444 8.71 -26.97 2.26
CA HIS A 444 8.98 -28.31 2.79
C HIS A 444 7.79 -29.27 2.61
N LEU A 445 6.57 -28.80 2.88
CA LEU A 445 5.35 -29.57 2.65
C LEU A 445 5.20 -30.01 1.19
N ILE A 446 5.50 -29.10 0.24
CA ILE A 446 5.47 -29.41 -1.18
C ILE A 446 6.56 -30.44 -1.55
N ASP A 447 7.79 -30.22 -1.13
CA ASP A 447 8.94 -31.06 -1.51
C ASP A 447 8.85 -32.47 -0.90
N GLN A 448 8.36 -32.64 0.33
CA GLN A 448 8.10 -33.95 0.91
C GLN A 448 7.17 -34.80 0.03
N ARG A 449 6.18 -34.19 -0.62
CA ARG A 449 5.22 -34.90 -1.45
C ARG A 449 5.69 -35.12 -2.88
N PHE A 450 6.34 -34.12 -3.47
CA PHE A 450 6.61 -34.08 -4.91
C PHE A 450 8.09 -34.29 -5.26
N SER A 451 9.00 -34.22 -4.29
CA SER A 451 10.44 -34.40 -4.49
C SER A 451 11.15 -35.16 -3.36
N PRO A 452 10.62 -36.31 -2.91
CA PRO A 452 11.14 -37.03 -1.73
C PRO A 452 12.59 -37.54 -1.92
N SER A 453 13.05 -37.65 -3.16
CA SER A 453 14.43 -38.11 -3.48
C SER A 453 15.45 -36.98 -3.53
N GLY A 454 15.06 -35.74 -3.21
CA GLY A 454 15.96 -34.58 -3.13
C GLY A 454 15.79 -33.55 -4.25
N GLY A 455 16.26 -32.35 -3.99
CA GLY A 455 16.04 -31.14 -4.77
C GLY A 455 14.63 -30.58 -4.60
N SER A 456 14.43 -29.29 -4.77
CA SER A 456 13.09 -28.66 -4.70
C SER A 456 12.45 -28.60 -6.07
N ILE A 457 11.10 -28.71 -6.11
CA ILE A 457 10.30 -28.30 -7.26
C ILE A 457 9.86 -26.83 -7.16
N VAL A 458 10.05 -26.22 -6.00
CA VAL A 458 9.83 -24.77 -5.81
C VAL A 458 11.10 -24.04 -6.18
N GLN A 459 11.06 -23.25 -7.24
CA GLN A 459 12.20 -22.44 -7.70
C GLN A 459 12.30 -21.14 -6.89
N TYR A 460 11.16 -20.53 -6.56
CA TYR A 460 11.11 -19.31 -5.77
C TYR A 460 9.79 -19.21 -5.00
N PHE A 461 9.89 -18.86 -3.74
CA PHE A 461 8.84 -18.46 -2.83
C PHE A 461 9.51 -17.74 -1.66
N GLY A 462 10.11 -16.58 -1.93
CA GLY A 462 11.07 -15.94 -1.01
C GLY A 462 10.64 -14.61 -0.44
N ASP A 463 9.62 -13.96 -1.01
CA ASP A 463 9.04 -12.75 -0.45
C ASP A 463 7.76 -13.12 0.29
N PRO A 464 7.68 -12.91 1.63
CA PRO A 464 6.52 -13.34 2.42
C PRO A 464 5.20 -12.69 1.98
N ALA A 465 5.23 -11.43 1.59
CA ALA A 465 4.04 -10.74 1.10
C ALA A 465 3.60 -11.22 -0.29
N ASN A 466 4.48 -11.94 -1.01
CA ASN A 466 4.16 -12.53 -2.29
C ASN A 466 3.49 -13.90 -2.12
N ASN A 467 2.20 -13.95 -2.31
CA ASN A 467 1.40 -15.16 -2.20
C ASN A 467 1.52 -16.06 -3.46
N GLU A 468 2.60 -15.93 -4.23
CA GLU A 468 2.83 -16.66 -5.49
C GLU A 468 4.01 -17.64 -5.37
N ILE A 469 3.80 -18.88 -5.83
CA ILE A 469 4.84 -19.91 -5.88
C ILE A 469 5.30 -20.10 -7.32
N TYR A 470 6.62 -20.09 -7.52
CA TYR A 470 7.29 -20.35 -8.79
C TYR A 470 7.82 -21.79 -8.80
N LEU A 471 7.33 -22.60 -9.75
CA LEU A 471 7.63 -24.02 -9.84
C LEU A 471 8.53 -24.37 -11.01
N ASP A 472 9.39 -25.37 -10.82
CA ASP A 472 10.09 -26.07 -11.90
C ASP A 472 9.09 -26.98 -12.65
N THR A 473 8.41 -26.41 -13.64
CA THR A 473 7.42 -27.13 -14.43
C THR A 473 8.04 -28.20 -15.34
N ALA A 474 9.34 -28.09 -15.69
CA ALA A 474 10.05 -29.10 -16.46
C ALA A 474 10.28 -30.35 -15.59
N ARG A 475 10.73 -30.14 -14.37
CA ARG A 475 10.91 -31.22 -13.40
C ARG A 475 9.58 -31.89 -13.04
N LEU A 476 8.51 -31.12 -12.80
CA LEU A 476 7.17 -31.69 -12.57
C LEU A 476 6.76 -32.63 -13.71
N ARG A 477 6.91 -32.20 -14.96
CA ARG A 477 6.60 -33.04 -16.12
C ARG A 477 7.45 -34.32 -16.17
N SER A 478 8.72 -34.23 -15.82
CA SER A 478 9.62 -35.41 -15.78
C SER A 478 9.19 -36.45 -14.74
N LEU A 479 8.46 -36.00 -13.69
CA LEU A 479 7.90 -36.83 -12.63
C LEU A 479 6.46 -37.29 -12.95
N ASN A 480 5.94 -37.02 -14.16
CA ASN A 480 4.54 -37.20 -14.55
C ASN A 480 3.54 -36.48 -13.63
N MET A 481 3.90 -35.29 -13.18
CA MET A 481 3.12 -34.41 -12.32
C MET A 481 2.88 -33.06 -12.99
N SER A 482 1.88 -32.33 -12.50
CA SER A 482 1.47 -31.05 -13.03
C SER A 482 1.37 -29.98 -11.93
N VAL A 483 1.27 -28.71 -12.34
CA VAL A 483 0.95 -27.58 -11.44
C VAL A 483 -0.39 -27.84 -10.71
N ASN A 484 -1.38 -28.45 -11.40
CA ASN A 484 -2.67 -28.77 -10.83
C ASN A 484 -2.57 -29.81 -9.69
N ASP A 485 -1.63 -30.77 -9.77
CA ASP A 485 -1.43 -31.75 -8.71
C ASP A 485 -0.88 -31.07 -7.45
N VAL A 486 0.05 -30.13 -7.59
CA VAL A 486 0.60 -29.35 -6.48
C VAL A 486 -0.50 -28.46 -5.86
N ALA A 487 -1.28 -27.77 -6.69
CA ALA A 487 -2.38 -26.94 -6.21
C ALA A 487 -3.46 -27.76 -5.49
N ALA A 488 -3.83 -28.93 -6.02
CA ALA A 488 -4.78 -29.84 -5.40
C ALA A 488 -4.28 -30.34 -4.03
N TYR A 489 -3.00 -30.64 -3.92
CA TYR A 489 -2.38 -31.05 -2.66
C TYR A 489 -2.41 -29.93 -1.62
N LEU A 490 -1.99 -28.70 -1.98
CA LEU A 490 -2.04 -27.54 -1.08
C LEU A 490 -3.47 -27.23 -0.63
N LYS A 491 -4.45 -27.35 -1.55
CA LYS A 491 -5.87 -27.19 -1.22
C LYS A 491 -6.34 -28.26 -0.24
N ALA A 492 -5.94 -29.53 -0.44
CA ALA A 492 -6.30 -30.65 0.44
C ALA A 492 -5.64 -30.55 1.81
N ALA A 493 -4.45 -29.94 1.93
CA ALA A 493 -3.78 -29.65 3.19
C ALA A 493 -4.60 -28.69 4.09
N GLY A 494 -5.54 -27.94 3.50
CA GLY A 494 -6.48 -27.11 4.24
C GLY A 494 -5.85 -25.92 4.97
N LEU A 495 -4.66 -25.47 4.56
CA LEU A 495 -3.96 -24.32 5.16
C LEU A 495 -4.48 -22.98 4.65
N PHE A 496 -5.02 -22.95 3.43
CA PHE A 496 -5.40 -21.73 2.72
C PHE A 496 -6.91 -21.65 2.51
N ALA A 497 -7.45 -20.42 2.43
CA ALA A 497 -8.84 -20.17 2.05
C ALA A 497 -9.08 -20.50 0.58
N ALA A 498 -8.10 -20.23 -0.29
CA ALA A 498 -8.12 -20.62 -1.69
C ALA A 498 -6.70 -20.85 -2.22
N VAL A 499 -6.61 -21.70 -3.25
CA VAL A 499 -5.40 -21.96 -4.03
C VAL A 499 -5.81 -21.93 -5.49
N TYR A 500 -5.19 -21.06 -6.29
CA TYR A 500 -5.43 -20.95 -7.73
C TYR A 500 -4.18 -21.33 -8.51
N THR A 501 -4.38 -21.82 -9.73
CA THR A 501 -3.29 -22.07 -10.68
C THR A 501 -3.21 -20.95 -11.71
N GLU A 502 -2.05 -20.81 -12.34
CA GLU A 502 -1.84 -19.88 -13.46
C GLU A 502 -2.93 -20.04 -14.54
N ASP A 503 -3.31 -21.29 -14.90
CA ASP A 503 -4.34 -21.53 -15.90
C ASP A 503 -5.71 -20.98 -15.52
N GLN A 504 -6.09 -21.08 -14.23
CA GLN A 504 -7.33 -20.50 -13.72
C GLN A 504 -7.30 -18.97 -13.76
N ILE A 505 -6.17 -18.38 -13.36
CA ILE A 505 -5.97 -16.92 -13.40
C ILE A 505 -6.04 -16.41 -14.86
N ARG A 506 -5.36 -17.06 -15.77
CA ARG A 506 -5.37 -16.71 -17.21
C ARG A 506 -6.75 -16.88 -17.86
N ALA A 507 -7.52 -17.87 -17.43
CA ALA A 507 -8.90 -18.02 -17.88
C ALA A 507 -9.76 -16.84 -17.39
N ALA A 508 -9.67 -16.50 -16.10
CA ALA A 508 -10.41 -15.36 -15.52
C ALA A 508 -9.98 -14.01 -16.12
N GLN A 509 -8.71 -13.86 -16.52
CA GLN A 509 -8.20 -12.62 -17.14
C GLN A 509 -8.90 -12.26 -18.45
N ARG A 510 -9.48 -13.24 -19.16
CA ARG A 510 -10.27 -13.00 -20.39
C ARG A 510 -11.62 -12.37 -20.10
N ASP A 511 -12.13 -12.53 -18.89
CA ASP A 511 -13.45 -12.06 -18.45
C ASP A 511 -13.39 -10.74 -17.66
N VAL A 512 -12.17 -10.30 -17.28
CA VAL A 512 -11.95 -9.05 -16.56
C VAL A 512 -11.61 -7.95 -17.56
N HIS A 513 -12.61 -7.14 -17.92
CA HIS A 513 -12.49 -5.95 -18.79
C HIS A 513 -12.73 -4.68 -18.01
#